data_bfdf9da169372b924b523996b4d0560a
#
_entry.id   bfdf9da169372b924b523996b4d0560a
#
_cell.length_a   1.000
_cell.length_b   1.000
_cell.length_c   1.000
_cell.angle_alpha   90.00
_cell.angle_beta   90.00
_cell.angle_gamma   90.00
#
_symmetry.space_group_name_H-M   'P 1'
#
loop_
_entity.id
_entity.type
_entity.pdbx_description
1 polymer ?
#
loop_
_entity_poly.entity_id
_entity_poly.type
_entity_poly.pdbx_seq_one_letter_code
_entity_poly.pdbx_strand_id
1 'polypeptide(L)'
;MTNERQVEALKHAVAAVRWWHTIDLGNGIVTAGGDPTPARLPELQIPHDLTGLTVLDIGAWDGFFAFEAERRGARRVLATDSFCWGQGGWGTKAGFELARQALGSRVEDLDIDPLELSPDRIGTFDLVFCFGVLYHMRHPLLALERIFSVTGRHLILQTQVDLTAIERPAIAFYPGTELNNDPTNWCGPNPPAVIAMLRTVGFTEVKIVSQWFARDTSLADVNGPPVAGHITVHAWR
;
A
#
# COMPACT_ATOMS: atom_id res chain seq x y z
N MET A 1 -28.70 24.66 -9.89
CA MET A 1 -28.61 25.12 -8.47
C MET A 1 -28.31 24.00 -7.46
N THR A 2 -28.93 22.82 -7.56
CA THR A 2 -28.65 21.70 -6.64
C THR A 2 -27.25 21.11 -6.77
N ASN A 3 -26.76 20.99 -8.00
CA ASN A 3 -25.42 20.39 -8.28
C ASN A 3 -24.27 21.29 -7.82
N GLU A 4 -24.32 22.59 -8.03
CA GLU A 4 -23.27 23.53 -7.62
C GLU A 4 -23.10 23.57 -6.08
N ARG A 5 -24.20 23.54 -5.33
CA ARG A 5 -24.14 23.47 -3.87
C ARG A 5 -23.52 22.17 -3.35
N GLN A 6 -23.81 21.05 -4.01
CA GLN A 6 -23.21 19.75 -3.66
C GLN A 6 -21.71 19.74 -3.96
N VAL A 7 -21.30 20.27 -5.10
CA VAL A 7 -19.87 20.39 -5.47
C VAL A 7 -19.13 21.27 -4.46
N GLU A 8 -19.71 22.41 -4.07
CA GLU A 8 -19.06 23.31 -3.10
C GLU A 8 -18.99 22.68 -1.70
N ALA A 9 -20.03 21.98 -1.27
CA ALA A 9 -20.00 21.23 -0.02
C ALA A 9 -18.92 20.13 -0.01
N LEU A 10 -18.77 19.42 -1.14
CA LEU A 10 -17.72 18.40 -1.29
C LEU A 10 -16.33 19.03 -1.23
N LYS A 11 -16.10 20.17 -1.90
CA LYS A 11 -14.80 20.89 -1.81
C LYS A 11 -14.46 21.26 -0.37
N HIS A 12 -15.43 21.78 0.38
CA HIS A 12 -15.21 22.10 1.80
C HIS A 12 -14.88 20.85 2.63
N ALA A 13 -15.59 19.75 2.40
CA ALA A 13 -15.34 18.49 3.10
C ALA A 13 -13.94 17.93 2.78
N VAL A 14 -13.54 17.97 1.50
CA VAL A 14 -12.21 17.54 1.04
C VAL A 14 -11.10 18.38 1.65
N ALA A 15 -11.29 19.70 1.75
CA ALA A 15 -10.30 20.60 2.35
C ALA A 15 -10.11 20.39 3.87
N ALA A 16 -11.07 19.79 4.54
CA ALA A 16 -11.03 19.50 5.99
C ALA A 16 -10.32 18.17 6.32
N VAL A 17 -10.03 17.34 5.32
CA VAL A 17 -9.37 16.02 5.50
C VAL A 17 -7.89 16.12 5.15
N ARG A 18 -7.05 15.44 5.92
CA ARG A 18 -5.66 15.21 5.56
C ARG A 18 -5.58 14.00 4.63
N TRP A 19 -5.17 14.22 3.40
CA TRP A 19 -5.03 13.19 2.37
C TRP A 19 -3.58 12.70 2.25
N TRP A 20 -3.41 11.41 2.05
CA TRP A 20 -2.17 10.82 1.62
C TRP A 20 -2.14 10.65 0.10
N HIS A 21 -3.19 10.09 -0.47
CA HIS A 21 -3.29 9.85 -1.92
C HIS A 21 -3.90 11.04 -2.67
N THR A 22 -3.41 11.25 -3.88
CA THR A 22 -4.03 12.16 -4.84
C THR A 22 -5.12 11.40 -5.59
N ILE A 23 -6.40 11.73 -5.31
CA ILE A 23 -7.58 11.06 -5.86
C ILE A 23 -8.42 12.08 -6.63
N ASP A 24 -8.76 11.77 -7.89
CA ASP A 24 -9.77 12.52 -8.65
C ASP A 24 -11.17 12.04 -8.22
N LEU A 25 -11.90 12.91 -7.54
CA LEU A 25 -13.25 12.66 -7.05
C LEU A 25 -14.34 13.05 -8.06
N GLY A 26 -13.95 13.46 -9.26
CA GLY A 26 -14.84 14.00 -10.27
C GLY A 26 -15.21 15.49 -10.05
N ASN A 27 -15.93 16.06 -11.00
CA ASN A 27 -16.36 17.47 -11.00
C ASN A 27 -15.20 18.48 -10.81
N GLY A 28 -13.96 18.11 -11.21
CA GLY A 28 -12.77 18.92 -11.06
C GLY A 28 -12.25 19.00 -9.61
N ILE A 29 -12.66 18.09 -8.75
CA ILE A 29 -12.20 17.99 -7.37
C ILE A 29 -11.14 16.90 -7.28
N VAL A 30 -9.91 17.29 -6.93
CA VAL A 30 -8.79 16.39 -6.70
C VAL A 30 -8.28 16.59 -5.28
N THR A 31 -8.01 15.51 -4.56
CA THR A 31 -7.49 15.58 -3.19
C THR A 31 -6.05 16.11 -3.19
N ALA A 32 -5.69 16.88 -2.18
CA ALA A 32 -4.33 17.41 -1.99
C ALA A 32 -3.45 16.37 -1.26
N GLY A 33 -3.27 15.19 -1.86
CA GLY A 33 -2.45 14.12 -1.30
C GLY A 33 -0.97 14.44 -1.27
N GLY A 34 -0.27 13.93 -0.27
CA GLY A 34 1.20 14.01 -0.19
C GLY A 34 1.90 13.09 -1.20
N ASP A 35 1.23 12.02 -1.65
CA ASP A 35 1.72 11.08 -2.66
C ASP A 35 1.06 11.37 -4.03
N PRO A 36 1.85 11.59 -5.08
CA PRO A 36 1.33 11.76 -6.45
C PRO A 36 0.92 10.41 -7.05
N THR A 37 0.01 9.71 -6.40
CA THR A 37 -0.34 8.29 -6.62
C THR A 37 -0.65 7.95 -8.08
N PRO A 38 -1.42 8.76 -8.85
CA PRO A 38 -1.68 8.46 -10.26
C PRO A 38 -0.42 8.37 -11.11
N ALA A 39 0.60 9.19 -10.83
CA ALA A 39 1.86 9.18 -11.57
C ALA A 39 2.70 7.93 -11.28
N ARG A 40 2.48 7.28 -10.14
CA ARG A 40 3.22 6.09 -9.69
C ARG A 40 2.55 4.77 -10.12
N LEU A 41 1.31 4.80 -10.58
CA LEU A 41 0.59 3.59 -11.02
C LEU A 41 1.39 2.71 -12.01
N PRO A 42 2.11 3.26 -13.01
CA PRO A 42 2.89 2.44 -13.94
C PRO A 42 3.98 1.60 -13.27
N GLU A 43 4.56 2.08 -12.16
CA GLU A 43 5.60 1.37 -11.42
C GLU A 43 5.07 0.09 -10.74
N LEU A 44 3.78 0.08 -10.40
CA LEU A 44 3.13 -1.04 -9.73
C LEU A 44 2.74 -2.17 -10.70
N GLN A 45 2.67 -1.89 -11.99
CA GLN A 45 2.29 -2.83 -13.06
C GLN A 45 0.98 -3.60 -12.74
N ILE A 46 0.02 -2.91 -12.09
CA ILE A 46 -1.31 -3.48 -11.83
C ILE A 46 -1.97 -3.82 -13.17
N PRO A 47 -2.51 -5.04 -13.36
CA PRO A 47 -3.22 -5.40 -14.59
C PRO A 47 -4.30 -4.38 -14.96
N HIS A 48 -4.41 -4.03 -16.25
CA HIS A 48 -5.37 -3.04 -16.71
C HIS A 48 -6.82 -3.49 -16.57
N ASP A 49 -7.05 -4.78 -16.70
CA ASP A 49 -8.37 -5.42 -16.58
C ASP A 49 -8.37 -6.36 -15.37
N LEU A 50 -9.23 -6.08 -14.41
CA LEU A 50 -9.46 -6.91 -13.22
C LEU A 50 -10.85 -7.53 -13.23
N THR A 51 -11.52 -7.55 -14.40
CA THR A 51 -12.88 -8.11 -14.55
C THR A 51 -12.97 -9.53 -13.99
N GLY A 52 -13.94 -9.73 -13.11
CA GLY A 52 -14.21 -11.01 -12.47
C GLY A 52 -13.31 -11.37 -11.29
N LEU A 53 -12.24 -10.59 -11.03
CA LEU A 53 -11.36 -10.85 -9.89
C LEU A 53 -11.90 -10.26 -8.59
N THR A 54 -11.54 -10.92 -7.49
CA THR A 54 -11.65 -10.38 -6.14
C THR A 54 -10.32 -9.75 -5.75
N VAL A 55 -10.35 -8.53 -5.20
CA VAL A 55 -9.17 -7.76 -4.82
C VAL A 55 -9.20 -7.41 -3.34
N LEU A 56 -8.08 -7.59 -2.65
CA LEU A 56 -7.84 -7.10 -1.30
C LEU A 56 -6.79 -6.00 -1.35
N ASP A 57 -7.08 -4.85 -0.74
CA ASP A 57 -6.15 -3.74 -0.56
C ASP A 57 -5.78 -3.63 0.92
N ILE A 58 -4.53 -3.92 1.27
CA ILE A 58 -4.02 -3.95 2.65
C ILE A 58 -3.27 -2.65 2.93
N GLY A 59 -3.68 -1.92 3.97
CA GLY A 59 -3.17 -0.59 4.28
C GLY A 59 -3.74 0.46 3.34
N ALA A 60 -5.05 0.40 3.09
CA ALA A 60 -5.72 1.17 2.04
C ALA A 60 -5.74 2.69 2.29
N TRP A 61 -5.60 3.14 3.54
CA TRP A 61 -5.65 4.55 3.95
C TRP A 61 -6.85 5.28 3.34
N ASP A 62 -6.61 6.19 2.35
CA ASP A 62 -7.68 6.96 1.66
C ASP A 62 -8.40 6.13 0.57
N GLY A 63 -7.93 4.91 0.28
CA GLY A 63 -8.59 3.96 -0.61
C GLY A 63 -8.25 4.06 -2.09
N PHE A 64 -7.26 4.85 -2.51
CA PHE A 64 -6.93 5.05 -3.92
C PHE A 64 -6.84 3.74 -4.71
N PHE A 65 -6.07 2.76 -4.20
CA PHE A 65 -5.82 1.51 -4.92
C PHE A 65 -7.06 0.60 -4.94
N ALA A 66 -7.85 0.62 -3.87
CA ALA A 66 -9.13 -0.08 -3.82
C ALA A 66 -10.12 0.48 -4.86
N PHE A 67 -10.25 1.82 -4.96
CA PHE A 67 -11.11 2.45 -5.97
C PHE A 67 -10.58 2.24 -7.39
N GLU A 68 -9.26 2.23 -7.58
CA GLU A 68 -8.64 1.92 -8.87
C GLU A 68 -8.90 0.46 -9.29
N ALA A 69 -8.88 -0.49 -8.36
CA ALA A 69 -9.24 -1.88 -8.62
C ALA A 69 -10.72 -2.01 -9.06
N GLU A 70 -11.64 -1.30 -8.38
CA GLU A 70 -13.04 -1.24 -8.79
C GLU A 70 -13.20 -0.62 -10.19
N ARG A 71 -12.52 0.50 -10.47
CA ARG A 71 -12.51 1.17 -11.77
C ARG A 71 -12.01 0.27 -12.90
N ARG A 72 -11.08 -0.65 -12.61
CA ARG A 72 -10.59 -1.68 -13.54
C ARG A 72 -11.49 -2.91 -13.67
N GLY A 73 -12.68 -2.89 -13.05
CA GLY A 73 -13.70 -3.91 -13.22
C GLY A 73 -13.64 -5.06 -12.23
N ALA A 74 -12.90 -4.94 -11.13
CA ALA A 74 -12.88 -5.96 -10.08
C ALA A 74 -14.31 -6.28 -9.61
N ARG A 75 -14.63 -7.57 -9.48
CA ARG A 75 -15.96 -8.06 -9.08
C ARG A 75 -16.28 -7.71 -7.63
N ARG A 76 -15.27 -7.75 -6.78
CA ARG A 76 -15.33 -7.44 -5.36
C ARG A 76 -14.02 -6.83 -4.93
N VAL A 77 -14.06 -5.75 -4.17
CA VAL A 77 -12.87 -5.13 -3.57
C VAL A 77 -13.12 -4.96 -2.09
N LEU A 78 -12.18 -5.44 -1.26
CA LEU A 78 -12.13 -5.19 0.17
C LEU A 78 -10.90 -4.32 0.47
N ALA A 79 -11.12 -3.16 1.03
CA ALA A 79 -10.09 -2.29 1.60
C ALA A 79 -9.92 -2.59 3.08
N THR A 80 -8.68 -2.72 3.55
CA THR A 80 -8.39 -2.93 4.96
C THR A 80 -7.32 -1.97 5.45
N ASP A 81 -7.51 -1.47 6.65
CA ASP A 81 -6.51 -0.68 7.38
C ASP A 81 -6.84 -0.76 8.86
N SER A 82 -5.89 -0.46 9.73
CA SER A 82 -6.11 -0.32 11.16
C SER A 82 -5.40 0.92 11.68
N PHE A 83 -4.15 1.12 11.26
CA PHE A 83 -3.30 2.19 11.77
C PHE A 83 -3.77 3.56 11.29
N CYS A 84 -3.99 3.74 9.98
CA CYS A 84 -4.43 5.02 9.42
C CYS A 84 -5.91 5.31 9.70
N TRP A 85 -6.72 4.29 9.92
CA TRP A 85 -8.16 4.45 10.27
C TRP A 85 -8.40 4.58 11.77
N GLY A 86 -7.46 4.12 12.61
CA GLY A 86 -7.51 4.21 14.05
C GLY A 86 -7.12 5.59 14.60
N GLN A 87 -7.44 5.83 15.86
CA GLN A 87 -7.17 7.12 16.53
C GLN A 87 -5.68 7.35 16.88
N GLY A 88 -4.84 6.35 16.75
CA GLY A 88 -3.40 6.43 17.05
C GLY A 88 -2.51 6.60 15.83
N GLY A 89 -3.09 6.66 14.63
CA GLY A 89 -2.37 6.73 13.37
C GLY A 89 -2.20 8.14 12.80
N TRP A 90 -1.90 8.22 11.52
CA TRP A 90 -1.65 9.48 10.82
C TRP A 90 -2.90 10.16 10.30
N GLY A 91 -4.06 9.59 10.52
CA GLY A 91 -5.32 10.11 10.04
C GLY A 91 -6.51 9.42 10.68
N THR A 92 -7.57 9.46 9.97
CA THR A 92 -8.83 8.78 10.29
C THR A 92 -9.38 8.17 9.01
N LYS A 93 -10.40 7.33 9.12
CA LYS A 93 -11.11 6.75 7.98
C LYS A 93 -11.90 7.77 7.14
N ALA A 94 -11.98 9.03 7.60
CA ALA A 94 -12.79 10.08 6.96
C ALA A 94 -12.44 10.31 5.48
N GLY A 95 -11.15 10.22 5.11
CA GLY A 95 -10.73 10.34 3.71
C GLY A 95 -11.29 9.23 2.85
N PHE A 96 -11.17 7.99 3.30
CA PHE A 96 -11.73 6.82 2.63
C PHE A 96 -13.25 6.92 2.46
N GLU A 97 -13.96 7.25 3.54
CA GLU A 97 -15.43 7.36 3.52
C GLU A 97 -15.91 8.48 2.59
N LEU A 98 -15.24 9.64 2.63
CA LEU A 98 -15.56 10.77 1.77
C LEU A 98 -15.30 10.44 0.30
N ALA A 99 -14.14 9.83 -0.02
CA ALA A 99 -13.82 9.42 -1.38
C ALA A 99 -14.79 8.36 -1.89
N ARG A 100 -15.10 7.33 -1.09
CA ARG A 100 -16.07 6.30 -1.43
C ARG A 100 -17.44 6.88 -1.76
N GLN A 101 -17.91 7.82 -0.93
CA GLN A 101 -19.18 8.50 -1.17
C GLN A 101 -19.16 9.34 -2.44
N ALA A 102 -18.12 10.14 -2.65
CA ALA A 102 -17.99 11.02 -3.81
C ALA A 102 -17.92 10.24 -5.12
N LEU A 103 -17.23 9.11 -5.13
CA LEU A 103 -17.09 8.22 -6.29
C LEU A 103 -18.30 7.30 -6.50
N GLY A 104 -19.24 7.23 -5.55
CA GLY A 104 -20.33 6.24 -5.57
C GLY A 104 -19.81 4.80 -5.57
N SER A 105 -18.68 4.58 -4.94
CA SER A 105 -17.95 3.30 -4.92
C SER A 105 -18.64 2.26 -4.02
N ARG A 106 -18.55 0.99 -4.42
CA ARG A 106 -19.05 -0.18 -3.69
C ARG A 106 -17.94 -0.94 -2.95
N VAL A 107 -16.74 -0.40 -2.90
CA VAL A 107 -15.62 -0.99 -2.16
C VAL A 107 -16.05 -1.26 -0.71
N GLU A 108 -15.89 -2.52 -0.30
CA GLU A 108 -16.10 -2.95 1.09
C GLU A 108 -14.91 -2.49 1.93
N ASP A 109 -15.12 -2.32 3.24
CA ASP A 109 -14.07 -1.91 4.17
C ASP A 109 -14.10 -2.71 5.47
N LEU A 110 -12.93 -2.96 6.03
CA LEU A 110 -12.77 -3.61 7.32
C LEU A 110 -11.57 -3.04 8.08
N ASP A 111 -11.81 -2.58 9.31
CA ASP A 111 -10.74 -2.22 10.24
C ASP A 111 -10.12 -3.51 10.81
N ILE A 112 -8.89 -3.82 10.36
CA ILE A 112 -8.19 -5.03 10.75
C ILE A 112 -6.67 -4.85 10.59
N ASP A 113 -5.91 -5.28 11.61
CA ASP A 113 -4.45 -5.30 11.54
C ASP A 113 -3.98 -6.38 10.54
N PRO A 114 -2.95 -6.10 9.71
CA PRO A 114 -2.38 -7.09 8.80
C PRO A 114 -1.98 -8.42 9.46
N LEU A 115 -1.59 -8.40 10.74
CA LEU A 115 -1.24 -9.61 11.50
C LEU A 115 -2.47 -10.45 11.91
N GLU A 116 -3.67 -9.90 11.81
CA GLU A 116 -4.93 -10.58 12.12
C GLU A 116 -5.64 -11.13 10.88
N LEU A 117 -5.10 -10.91 9.69
CA LEU A 117 -5.65 -11.44 8.44
C LEU A 117 -5.66 -12.98 8.48
N SER A 118 -6.81 -13.54 8.10
CA SER A 118 -6.97 -14.99 7.93
C SER A 118 -8.12 -15.31 6.98
N PRO A 119 -8.09 -16.48 6.31
CA PRO A 119 -9.19 -16.91 5.44
C PRO A 119 -10.53 -17.02 6.18
N ASP A 120 -10.51 -17.37 7.46
CA ASP A 120 -11.74 -17.49 8.27
C ASP A 120 -12.41 -16.15 8.54
N ARG A 121 -11.63 -15.05 8.57
CA ARG A 121 -12.16 -13.70 8.81
C ARG A 121 -12.62 -12.99 7.55
N ILE A 122 -11.85 -13.11 6.46
CA ILE A 122 -12.06 -12.29 5.25
C ILE A 122 -12.17 -13.10 3.96
N GLY A 123 -11.91 -14.42 4.01
CA GLY A 123 -11.80 -15.26 2.81
C GLY A 123 -10.44 -15.12 2.10
N THR A 124 -10.41 -15.55 0.86
CA THR A 124 -9.23 -15.42 -0.02
C THR A 124 -9.56 -14.57 -1.23
N PHE A 125 -8.54 -13.93 -1.80
CA PHE A 125 -8.67 -12.98 -2.92
C PHE A 125 -7.78 -13.39 -4.08
N ASP A 126 -8.27 -13.21 -5.31
CA ASP A 126 -7.51 -13.50 -6.52
C ASP A 126 -6.26 -12.62 -6.64
N LEU A 127 -6.37 -11.35 -6.25
CA LEU A 127 -5.29 -10.36 -6.27
C LEU A 127 -5.25 -9.63 -4.93
N VAL A 128 -4.06 -9.50 -4.37
CA VAL A 128 -3.82 -8.76 -3.12
C VAL A 128 -2.84 -7.62 -3.39
N PHE A 129 -3.18 -6.44 -2.94
CA PHE A 129 -2.30 -5.27 -2.89
C PHE A 129 -1.76 -5.10 -1.48
N CYS A 130 -0.47 -4.80 -1.36
CA CYS A 130 0.18 -4.46 -0.10
C CYS A 130 1.24 -3.39 -0.40
N PHE A 131 0.82 -2.12 -0.39
CA PHE A 131 1.66 -1.00 -0.77
C PHE A 131 2.00 -0.13 0.43
N GLY A 132 3.29 0.03 0.71
CA GLY A 132 3.73 0.90 1.79
C GLY A 132 3.49 0.35 3.21
N VAL A 133 3.33 -0.97 3.39
CA VAL A 133 2.92 -1.57 4.67
C VAL A 133 4.04 -2.37 5.33
N LEU A 134 4.78 -3.19 4.57
CA LEU A 134 5.67 -4.21 5.13
C LEU A 134 6.74 -3.63 6.07
N TYR A 135 7.32 -2.48 5.74
CA TYR A 135 8.35 -1.86 6.56
C TYR A 135 7.84 -1.25 7.88
N HIS A 136 6.52 -1.08 8.01
CA HIS A 136 5.86 -0.71 9.26
C HIS A 136 5.58 -1.94 10.16
N MET A 137 5.82 -3.15 9.69
CA MET A 137 5.56 -4.37 10.48
C MET A 137 6.73 -4.68 11.40
N ARG A 138 6.45 -4.83 12.70
CA ARG A 138 7.43 -5.35 13.68
C ARG A 138 7.78 -6.82 13.43
N HIS A 139 6.89 -7.55 12.79
CA HIS A 139 7.01 -8.96 12.45
C HIS A 139 6.79 -9.17 10.95
N PRO A 140 7.72 -8.71 10.07
CA PRO A 140 7.48 -8.68 8.63
C PRO A 140 7.27 -10.07 8.03
N LEU A 141 7.95 -11.11 8.53
CA LEU A 141 7.73 -12.48 8.05
C LEU A 141 6.34 -12.99 8.42
N LEU A 142 5.89 -12.76 9.67
CA LEU A 142 4.54 -13.12 10.10
C LEU A 142 3.46 -12.37 9.30
N ALA A 143 3.70 -11.08 9.01
CA ALA A 143 2.79 -10.32 8.15
C ALA A 143 2.66 -10.96 6.76
N LEU A 144 3.78 -11.36 6.16
CA LEU A 144 3.76 -12.06 4.86
C LEU A 144 3.09 -13.44 4.93
N GLU A 145 3.21 -14.19 6.03
CA GLU A 145 2.46 -15.44 6.25
C GLU A 145 0.95 -15.19 6.27
N ARG A 146 0.51 -14.12 6.95
CA ARG A 146 -0.90 -13.71 6.97
C ARG A 146 -1.39 -13.28 5.60
N ILE A 147 -0.64 -12.44 4.91
CA ILE A 147 -0.93 -12.00 3.54
C ILE A 147 -1.00 -13.21 2.60
N PHE A 148 -0.04 -14.13 2.67
CA PHE A 148 -0.06 -15.35 1.89
C PHE A 148 -1.33 -16.17 2.15
N SER A 149 -1.75 -16.31 3.41
CA SER A 149 -2.94 -17.10 3.76
C SER A 149 -4.22 -16.63 3.06
N VAL A 150 -4.36 -15.33 2.81
CA VAL A 150 -5.52 -14.71 2.16
C VAL A 150 -5.32 -14.44 0.66
N THR A 151 -4.12 -14.68 0.12
CA THR A 151 -3.82 -14.55 -1.31
C THR A 151 -4.20 -15.84 -2.03
N GLY A 152 -5.16 -15.78 -2.93
CA GLY A 152 -5.59 -16.94 -3.73
C GLY A 152 -4.65 -17.21 -4.91
N ARG A 153 -4.12 -16.17 -5.57
CA ARG A 153 -3.32 -16.31 -6.80
C ARG A 153 -2.12 -15.39 -6.86
N HIS A 154 -2.29 -14.09 -6.64
CA HIS A 154 -1.31 -13.07 -6.98
C HIS A 154 -1.24 -11.99 -5.90
N LEU A 155 -0.04 -11.67 -5.45
CA LEU A 155 0.29 -10.53 -4.60
C LEU A 155 1.10 -9.51 -5.38
N ILE A 156 0.72 -8.24 -5.27
CA ILE A 156 1.57 -7.11 -5.66
C ILE A 156 1.98 -6.42 -4.36
N LEU A 157 3.28 -6.47 -4.07
CA LEU A 157 3.88 -5.87 -2.89
C LEU A 157 4.76 -4.70 -3.30
N GLN A 158 4.55 -3.53 -2.71
CA GLN A 158 5.53 -2.44 -2.76
C GLN A 158 6.04 -2.17 -1.34
N THR A 159 7.34 -2.11 -1.17
CA THR A 159 7.94 -1.88 0.15
C THR A 159 9.21 -1.04 0.05
N GLN A 160 9.48 -0.31 1.11
CA GLN A 160 10.78 0.27 1.37
C GLN A 160 11.83 -0.85 1.48
N VAL A 161 13.01 -0.59 0.96
CA VAL A 161 14.19 -1.46 1.09
C VAL A 161 15.40 -0.67 1.55
N ASP A 162 16.32 -1.36 2.20
CA ASP A 162 17.60 -0.82 2.65
C ASP A 162 18.72 -1.84 2.38
N LEU A 163 19.96 -1.55 2.76
CA LEU A 163 21.11 -2.46 2.64
C LEU A 163 21.27 -3.04 1.22
N THR A 164 20.95 -2.23 0.19
CA THR A 164 20.88 -2.68 -1.20
C THR A 164 22.23 -3.14 -1.78
N ALA A 165 23.34 -2.77 -1.15
CA ALA A 165 24.69 -3.25 -1.49
C ALA A 165 25.02 -4.64 -0.92
N ILE A 166 24.16 -5.20 -0.05
CA ILE A 166 24.36 -6.51 0.56
C ILE A 166 23.67 -7.58 -0.29
N GLU A 167 24.44 -8.50 -0.86
CA GLU A 167 23.91 -9.54 -1.75
C GLU A 167 23.14 -10.66 -1.00
N ARG A 168 23.49 -10.95 0.25
CA ARG A 168 22.76 -11.93 1.07
C ARG A 168 21.47 -11.31 1.62
N PRO A 169 20.41 -12.11 1.90
CA PRO A 169 19.23 -11.63 2.61
C PRO A 169 19.59 -10.96 3.94
N ALA A 170 19.18 -9.70 4.11
CA ALA A 170 19.44 -8.90 5.30
C ALA A 170 18.27 -7.93 5.54
N ILE A 171 18.07 -7.57 6.80
CA ILE A 171 17.02 -6.63 7.23
C ILE A 171 17.68 -5.59 8.14
N ALA A 172 17.61 -4.33 7.78
CA ALA A 172 17.89 -3.23 8.68
C ALA A 172 16.78 -3.10 9.72
N PHE A 173 17.15 -2.82 10.96
CA PHE A 173 16.20 -2.54 12.04
C PHE A 173 16.33 -1.07 12.43
N TYR A 174 15.20 -0.40 12.59
CA TYR A 174 15.12 1.01 12.95
C TYR A 174 14.48 1.17 14.33
N PRO A 175 15.25 1.43 15.40
CA PRO A 175 14.71 1.62 16.75
C PRO A 175 14.06 2.97 16.98
N GLY A 176 14.22 3.93 16.07
CA GLY A 176 13.76 5.31 16.23
C GLY A 176 13.19 5.90 14.95
N THR A 177 13.78 6.98 14.47
CA THR A 177 13.30 7.77 13.34
C THR A 177 14.27 7.76 12.15
N GLU A 178 15.15 6.77 12.10
CA GLU A 178 16.28 6.71 11.14
C GLU A 178 15.79 6.65 9.70
N LEU A 179 14.65 6.01 9.45
CA LEU A 179 14.06 5.96 8.13
C LEU A 179 12.96 7.03 7.99
N ASN A 180 13.20 7.99 7.10
CA ASN A 180 12.25 9.06 6.74
C ASN A 180 11.77 9.93 7.91
N ASN A 181 12.51 9.98 9.01
CA ASN A 181 12.14 10.69 10.24
C ASN A 181 10.77 10.23 10.80
N ASP A 182 10.47 8.94 10.66
CA ASP A 182 9.20 8.34 10.99
C ASP A 182 9.38 7.16 11.97
N PRO A 183 8.90 7.29 13.23
CA PRO A 183 9.06 6.26 14.26
C PRO A 183 8.18 5.02 14.04
N THR A 184 7.38 5.00 13.00
CA THR A 184 6.54 3.83 12.66
C THR A 184 7.20 2.89 11.66
N ASN A 185 8.37 3.26 11.13
CA ASN A 185 9.19 2.40 10.29
C ASN A 185 10.05 1.49 11.17
N TRP A 186 9.86 0.18 11.07
CA TRP A 186 10.55 -0.79 11.91
C TRP A 186 11.67 -1.53 11.21
N CYS A 187 11.56 -1.74 9.90
CA CYS A 187 12.53 -2.53 9.17
C CYS A 187 12.69 -2.11 7.71
N GLY A 188 13.89 -2.30 7.19
CA GLY A 188 14.24 -2.18 5.77
C GLY A 188 14.86 -3.47 5.26
N PRO A 189 14.07 -4.44 4.75
CA PRO A 189 14.63 -5.62 4.12
C PRO A 189 15.33 -5.24 2.82
N ASN A 190 16.46 -5.88 2.49
CA ASN A 190 17.03 -5.72 1.17
C ASN A 190 16.25 -6.54 0.11
N PRO A 191 16.41 -6.28 -1.19
CA PRO A 191 15.69 -7.02 -2.23
C PRO A 191 15.85 -8.54 -2.13
N PRO A 192 17.06 -9.11 -1.87
CA PRO A 192 17.20 -10.54 -1.61
C PRO A 192 16.36 -11.04 -0.41
N ALA A 193 16.24 -10.26 0.67
CA ALA A 193 15.43 -10.64 1.83
C ALA A 193 13.94 -10.65 1.49
N VAL A 194 13.44 -9.66 0.74
CA VAL A 194 12.03 -9.65 0.31
C VAL A 194 11.71 -10.89 -0.53
N ILE A 195 12.56 -11.22 -1.52
CA ILE A 195 12.39 -12.43 -2.34
C ILE A 195 12.43 -13.69 -1.48
N ALA A 196 13.40 -13.80 -0.56
CA ALA A 196 13.55 -14.96 0.31
C ALA A 196 12.33 -15.14 1.24
N MET A 197 11.86 -14.07 1.87
CA MET A 197 10.67 -14.11 2.73
C MET A 197 9.42 -14.55 1.95
N LEU A 198 9.17 -13.96 0.76
CA LEU A 198 8.03 -14.34 -0.08
C LEU A 198 8.07 -15.81 -0.48
N ARG A 199 9.23 -16.34 -0.85
CA ARG A 199 9.39 -17.77 -1.14
C ARG A 199 9.21 -18.64 0.08
N THR A 200 9.73 -18.22 1.23
CA THR A 200 9.61 -18.95 2.49
C THR A 200 8.16 -19.12 2.92
N VAL A 201 7.32 -18.11 2.72
CA VAL A 201 5.89 -18.19 3.07
C VAL A 201 5.05 -18.95 2.05
N GLY A 202 5.61 -19.31 0.87
CA GLY A 202 4.99 -20.25 -0.07
C GLY A 202 4.73 -19.72 -1.48
N PHE A 203 5.10 -18.48 -1.83
CA PHE A 203 5.00 -18.01 -3.22
C PHE A 203 6.01 -18.75 -4.11
N THR A 204 5.52 -19.29 -5.22
CA THR A 204 6.33 -20.13 -6.14
C THR A 204 7.09 -19.30 -7.17
N GLU A 205 6.51 -18.21 -7.62
CA GLU A 205 7.13 -17.25 -8.53
C GLU A 205 7.18 -15.87 -7.89
N VAL A 206 8.35 -15.22 -7.91
CA VAL A 206 8.58 -13.90 -7.31
C VAL A 206 9.44 -13.08 -8.27
N LYS A 207 8.92 -11.94 -8.71
CA LYS A 207 9.60 -11.03 -9.65
C LYS A 207 9.60 -9.59 -9.14
N ILE A 208 10.76 -8.95 -9.10
CA ILE A 208 10.84 -7.49 -8.97
C ILE A 208 10.50 -6.90 -10.34
N VAL A 209 9.47 -6.06 -10.40
CA VAL A 209 8.97 -5.44 -11.64
C VAL A 209 9.34 -3.97 -11.75
N SER A 210 9.61 -3.32 -10.63
CA SER A 210 10.07 -1.94 -10.55
C SER A 210 10.97 -1.77 -9.32
N GLN A 211 11.95 -0.90 -9.45
CA GLN A 211 12.82 -0.52 -8.34
C GLN A 211 13.32 0.91 -8.51
N TRP A 212 13.44 1.60 -7.41
CA TRP A 212 14.05 2.91 -7.33
C TRP A 212 14.92 2.98 -6.08
N PHE A 213 16.15 3.39 -6.24
CA PHE A 213 17.10 3.52 -5.15
C PHE A 213 17.64 4.95 -5.07
N ALA A 214 17.61 5.52 -3.87
CA ALA A 214 18.28 6.76 -3.54
C ALA A 214 19.56 6.48 -2.78
N ARG A 215 20.50 7.40 -2.90
CA ARG A 215 21.62 7.47 -1.95
C ARG A 215 21.11 8.15 -0.69
N ASP A 216 21.39 7.56 0.44
CA ASP A 216 21.20 8.25 1.72
C ASP A 216 22.28 9.32 1.84
N THR A 217 21.87 10.55 1.60
CA THR A 217 22.77 11.72 1.74
C THR A 217 23.04 12.09 3.20
N SER A 218 22.35 11.46 4.16
CA SER A 218 22.60 11.64 5.60
C SER A 218 23.78 10.81 6.10
N LEU A 219 24.19 9.77 5.35
CA LEU A 219 25.37 8.97 5.65
C LEU A 219 26.61 9.64 5.02
N ALA A 220 27.73 9.55 5.70
CA ALA A 220 28.98 10.29 5.37
C ALA A 220 29.61 9.96 4.01
N ASP A 221 29.14 8.94 3.30
CA ASP A 221 29.64 8.54 1.98
C ASP A 221 28.62 8.82 0.87
N VAL A 222 28.60 10.07 0.41
CA VAL A 222 27.77 10.49 -0.73
C VAL A 222 28.16 9.80 -2.07
N ASN A 223 29.31 9.12 -2.13
CA ASN A 223 29.79 8.38 -3.31
C ASN A 223 29.55 6.88 -3.18
N GLY A 224 29.05 6.41 -2.05
CA GLY A 224 28.71 5.01 -1.82
C GLY A 224 27.57 4.51 -2.72
N PRO A 225 27.35 3.20 -2.78
CA PRO A 225 26.19 2.64 -3.48
C PRO A 225 24.88 3.14 -2.85
N PRO A 226 23.76 3.13 -3.60
CA PRO A 226 22.46 3.45 -3.01
C PRO A 226 22.17 2.48 -1.86
N VAL A 227 21.65 3.01 -0.75
CA VAL A 227 21.45 2.22 0.47
C VAL A 227 19.97 1.98 0.77
N ALA A 228 19.09 2.86 0.33
CA ALA A 228 17.65 2.76 0.55
C ALA A 228 16.85 3.05 -0.73
N GLY A 229 15.61 2.61 -0.76
CA GLY A 229 14.71 2.84 -1.90
C GLY A 229 13.42 2.05 -1.78
N HIS A 230 12.76 1.88 -2.90
CA HIS A 230 11.54 1.10 -3.01
C HIS A 230 11.66 0.04 -4.07
N ILE A 231 11.03 -1.10 -3.85
CA ILE A 231 10.82 -2.13 -4.88
C ILE A 231 9.34 -2.47 -4.98
N THR A 232 8.90 -2.78 -6.20
CA THR A 232 7.62 -3.42 -6.46
C THR A 232 7.87 -4.86 -6.87
N VAL A 233 7.21 -5.77 -6.19
CA VAL A 233 7.35 -7.22 -6.38
C VAL A 233 6.00 -7.83 -6.70
N HIS A 234 5.95 -8.63 -7.75
CA HIS A 234 4.84 -9.51 -8.02
C HIS A 234 5.18 -10.92 -7.56
N ALA A 235 4.26 -11.56 -6.84
CA ALA A 235 4.42 -12.91 -6.32
C ALA A 235 3.18 -13.75 -6.59
N TRP A 236 3.37 -14.97 -7.08
CA TRP A 236 2.28 -15.90 -7.44
C TRP A 236 2.37 -17.18 -6.62
N ARG A 237 1.20 -17.71 -6.32
CA ARG A 237 1.03 -19.03 -5.68
C ARG A 237 1.30 -20.17 -6.63
#